data_3c730e48d64c38d507a1ba12207dd44f
#
_entry.id   3c730e48d64c38d507a1ba12207dd44f
#
_cell.length_a   1.000
_cell.length_b   1.000
_cell.length_c   1.000
_cell.angle_alpha   90.00
_cell.angle_beta   90.00
_cell.angle_gamma   90.00
#
_symmetry.space_group_name_H-M   'P 1'
#
loop_
_entity.id
_entity.type
_entity.pdbx_description
1 polymer ?
#
loop_
_entity_poly.entity_id
_entity_poly.type
_entity_poly.pdbx_seq_one_letter_code
_entity_poly.pdbx_strand_id
1 'polypeptide(L)'
;MNTTGSPTDRIRVAVIYGGRSSEHSVSCVSAGAVMAHLDTNKYEVIPVGISLDGAWMVGESDPEKLTIVDRTLPKVEPRDQVRLSIDPSHRGEFRYISGPHTGELYATADVVFPVLHGRFGEDGTIQGF
;
A
#
# COMPACT_ATOMS: atom_id res chain seq x y z
N MET A 1 -20.90 -14.26 13.56
CA MET A 1 -20.53 -14.13 13.02
C MET A 1 -20.58 -14.09 12.22
N ASN A 2 -20.63 -14.03 11.92
CA ASN A 2 -20.61 -13.89 11.10
C ASN A 2 -20.48 -14.42 10.29
N THR A 3 -20.50 -14.47 10.08
CA THR A 3 -20.42 -14.85 9.18
C THR A 3 -19.63 -15.31 8.55
N THR A 4 -19.55 -16.00 8.90
CA THR A 4 -19.06 -16.66 7.93
C THR A 4 -18.47 -16.12 6.70
N GLY A 5 -17.43 -16.44 6.22
CA GLY A 5 -16.83 -15.82 5.10
C GLY A 5 -16.86 -14.32 5.20
N SER A 6 -16.97 -13.85 6.37
CA SER A 6 -16.93 -12.45 6.69
C SER A 6 -15.60 -11.88 6.26
N PRO A 7 -15.57 -10.64 5.75
CA PRO A 7 -14.29 -9.99 5.43
C PRO A 7 -13.32 -9.97 6.62
N THR A 8 -13.83 -10.03 7.86
CA THR A 8 -12.96 -10.03 9.04
C THR A 8 -12.12 -11.29 9.16
N ASP A 9 -12.48 -12.35 8.41
CA ASP A 9 -11.70 -13.60 8.44
C ASP A 9 -10.49 -13.57 7.53
N ARG A 10 -10.38 -12.54 6.68
CA ARG A 10 -9.27 -12.45 5.77
C ARG A 10 -8.06 -11.79 6.43
N ILE A 11 -6.88 -12.18 5.96
CA ILE A 11 -5.64 -11.53 6.38
C ILE A 11 -5.53 -10.20 5.63
N ARG A 12 -5.37 -9.12 6.35
CA ARG A 12 -5.27 -7.78 5.75
C ARG A 12 -3.81 -7.47 5.45
N VAL A 13 -3.51 -7.29 4.18
CA VAL A 13 -2.14 -7.09 3.70
C VAL A 13 -1.99 -5.67 3.18
N ALA A 14 -1.12 -4.90 3.82
CA ALA A 14 -0.79 -3.58 3.31
C ALA A 14 0.28 -3.73 2.24
N VAL A 15 -0.08 -3.49 0.99
CA VAL A 15 0.85 -3.53 -0.14
C VAL A 15 1.40 -2.13 -0.34
N ILE A 16 2.68 -1.94 -0.06
CA ILE A 16 3.33 -0.63 -0.09
C ILE A 16 4.22 -0.57 -1.33
N TYR A 17 4.01 0.44 -2.16
CA TYR A 17 4.69 0.51 -3.45
C TYR A 17 5.00 1.96 -3.83
N GLY A 18 5.77 2.13 -4.91
CA GLY A 18 6.20 3.42 -5.39
C GLY A 18 7.57 3.76 -4.82
N GLY A 19 7.69 4.92 -4.19
CA GLY A 19 8.90 5.29 -3.50
C GLY A 19 9.75 6.30 -4.26
N ARG A 20 10.82 6.72 -3.63
CA ARG A 20 11.70 7.78 -4.13
C ARG A 20 12.71 7.32 -5.18
N SER A 21 12.80 6.02 -5.35
CA SER A 21 13.75 5.42 -6.27
C SER A 21 13.44 5.75 -7.73
N SER A 22 14.44 5.72 -8.59
CA SER A 22 14.24 5.78 -10.03
C SER A 22 13.41 4.60 -10.53
N GLU A 23 13.22 3.58 -9.70
CA GLU A 23 12.42 2.40 -10.01
C GLU A 23 10.98 2.53 -9.54
N HIS A 24 10.52 3.77 -9.32
CA HIS A 24 9.16 4.05 -8.82
C HIS A 24 8.10 3.36 -9.67
N SER A 25 8.17 3.55 -10.99
CA SER A 25 7.16 2.98 -11.90
C SER A 25 7.23 1.46 -11.94
N VAL A 26 8.43 0.88 -11.83
CA VAL A 26 8.59 -0.57 -11.75
C VAL A 26 7.90 -1.11 -10.51
N SER A 27 8.05 -0.40 -9.39
CA SER A 27 7.37 -0.78 -8.14
C SER A 27 5.85 -0.75 -8.31
N CYS A 28 5.32 0.26 -8.99
CA CYS A 28 3.88 0.36 -9.25
C CYS A 28 3.40 -0.85 -10.08
N VAL A 29 4.13 -1.21 -11.12
CA VAL A 29 3.76 -2.35 -11.96
C VAL A 29 3.82 -3.66 -11.15
N SER A 30 4.89 -3.82 -10.35
CA SER A 30 5.03 -5.01 -9.52
C SER A 30 3.90 -5.12 -8.50
N ALA A 31 3.51 -4.00 -7.89
CA ALA A 31 2.41 -3.99 -6.94
C ALA A 31 1.09 -4.39 -7.61
N GLY A 32 0.86 -3.89 -8.81
CA GLY A 32 -0.33 -4.27 -9.57
C GLY A 32 -0.38 -5.77 -9.82
N ALA A 33 0.76 -6.36 -10.18
CA ALA A 33 0.85 -7.79 -10.40
C ALA A 33 0.60 -8.57 -9.11
N VAL A 34 1.17 -8.13 -8.00
CA VAL A 34 0.94 -8.77 -6.70
C VAL A 34 -0.54 -8.72 -6.35
N MET A 35 -1.17 -7.55 -6.45
CA MET A 35 -2.57 -7.40 -6.10
C MET A 35 -3.48 -8.22 -7.00
N ALA A 36 -3.13 -8.34 -8.27
CA ALA A 36 -3.93 -9.11 -9.21
C ALA A 36 -3.87 -10.61 -8.94
N HIS A 37 -2.80 -11.08 -8.30
CA HIS A 37 -2.60 -12.51 -8.06
C HIS A 37 -2.91 -12.95 -6.63
N LEU A 38 -3.21 -12.01 -5.73
CA LEU A 38 -3.59 -12.39 -4.37
C LEU A 38 -4.99 -13.02 -4.38
N ASP A 39 -5.13 -14.08 -3.59
CA ASP A 39 -6.42 -14.75 -3.44
C ASP A 39 -7.33 -13.88 -2.56
N THR A 40 -8.32 -13.26 -3.17
CA THR A 40 -9.20 -12.34 -2.46
C THR A 40 -10.13 -13.03 -1.46
N ASN A 41 -10.19 -14.36 -1.50
CA ASN A 41 -10.91 -15.12 -0.47
C ASN A 41 -10.12 -15.22 0.82
N LYS A 42 -8.79 -15.09 0.75
CA LYS A 42 -7.91 -15.21 1.90
C LYS A 42 -7.34 -13.87 2.34
N TYR A 43 -7.17 -12.93 1.41
CA TYR A 43 -6.46 -11.68 1.67
C TYR A 43 -7.30 -10.47 1.28
N GLU A 44 -7.25 -9.48 2.13
CA GLU A 44 -7.79 -8.17 1.82
C GLU A 44 -6.62 -7.22 1.61
N VAL A 45 -6.57 -6.57 0.46
CA VAL A 45 -5.46 -5.67 0.13
C VAL A 45 -5.76 -4.27 0.65
N ILE A 46 -4.76 -3.70 1.30
CA ILE A 46 -4.76 -2.30 1.73
C ILE A 46 -3.66 -1.61 0.92
N PRO A 47 -4.01 -0.88 -0.14
CA PRO A 47 -2.98 -0.27 -0.98
C PRO A 47 -2.44 1.01 -0.34
N VAL A 48 -1.12 1.13 -0.30
CA VAL A 48 -0.44 2.32 0.22
C VAL A 48 0.63 2.71 -0.80
N GLY A 49 0.50 3.91 -1.35
CA GLY A 49 1.46 4.42 -2.33
C GLY A 49 2.44 5.38 -1.68
N ILE A 50 3.68 5.34 -2.14
CA ILE A 50 4.70 6.32 -1.72
C ILE A 50 5.05 7.13 -2.95
N SER A 51 4.89 8.44 -2.86
CA SER A 51 5.17 9.33 -3.98
C SER A 51 6.67 9.45 -4.24
N LEU A 52 7.02 10.09 -5.35
CA LEU A 52 8.43 10.28 -5.69
C LEU A 52 9.18 11.12 -4.65
N ASP A 53 8.50 11.98 -3.93
CA ASP A 53 9.12 12.77 -2.87
C ASP A 53 9.01 12.12 -1.49
N GLY A 54 8.48 10.89 -1.43
CA GLY A 54 8.50 10.09 -0.21
C GLY A 54 7.25 10.18 0.66
N ALA A 55 6.21 10.84 0.19
CA ALA A 55 4.97 10.95 0.97
C ALA A 55 4.16 9.66 0.85
N TRP A 56 3.66 9.15 1.97
CA TRP A 56 2.82 7.96 2.00
C TRP A 56 1.37 8.38 1.89
N MET A 57 0.61 7.68 1.07
CA MET A 57 -0.78 8.05 0.80
C MET A 57 -1.61 6.83 0.45
N VAL A 58 -2.92 7.03 0.40
CA VAL A 58 -3.85 5.99 -0.05
C VAL A 58 -3.45 5.57 -1.45
N GLY A 59 -3.32 4.26 -1.65
CA GLY A 59 -2.89 3.72 -2.93
C GLY A 59 -4.05 3.38 -3.84
N GLU A 60 -3.69 2.95 -5.06
CA GLU A 60 -4.66 2.50 -6.05
C GLU A 60 -5.05 1.06 -5.75
N SER A 61 -6.35 0.79 -5.66
CA SER A 61 -6.83 -0.55 -5.37
C SER A 61 -7.12 -1.38 -6.62
N ASP A 62 -7.18 -0.74 -7.79
CA ASP A 62 -7.44 -1.42 -9.05
C ASP A 62 -6.12 -1.78 -9.73
N PRO A 63 -5.74 -3.08 -9.77
CA PRO A 63 -4.45 -3.46 -10.34
C PRO A 63 -4.29 -3.05 -11.79
N GLU A 64 -5.39 -2.94 -12.53
CA GLU A 64 -5.31 -2.58 -13.96
C GLU A 64 -4.81 -1.16 -14.15
N LYS A 65 -5.00 -0.30 -13.16
CA LYS A 65 -4.52 1.08 -13.25
C LYS A 65 -3.03 1.20 -12.92
N LEU A 66 -2.42 0.11 -12.51
CA LEU A 66 -0.98 0.04 -12.22
C LEU A 66 -0.23 -0.71 -13.32
N THR A 67 -0.72 -0.64 -14.54
CA THR A 67 -0.08 -1.26 -15.69
C THR A 67 0.42 -0.19 -16.65
N ILE A 68 1.27 -0.60 -17.57
CA ILE A 68 1.77 0.29 -18.61
C ILE A 68 0.69 0.40 -19.69
N VAL A 69 0.24 1.61 -19.97
CA VAL A 69 -0.79 1.86 -20.98
C VAL A 69 -0.25 2.86 -21.99
N ASP A 70 -0.24 2.50 -23.27
CA ASP A 70 0.21 3.36 -24.36
C ASP A 70 1.59 3.95 -24.07
N ARG A 71 2.51 3.13 -23.58
CA ARG A 71 3.87 3.53 -23.22
C ARG A 71 3.93 4.51 -22.06
N THR A 72 2.80 4.72 -21.37
CA THR A 72 2.76 5.55 -20.18
C THR A 72 2.97 4.66 -18.96
N LEU A 73 3.98 4.99 -18.17
CA LEU A 73 4.30 4.23 -16.95
C LEU A 73 3.41 4.69 -15.81
N PRO A 74 2.95 3.75 -14.98
CA PRO A 74 2.15 4.12 -13.82
C PRO A 74 3.00 4.84 -12.79
N LYS A 75 2.34 5.64 -11.97
CA LYS A 75 2.96 6.33 -10.84
C LYS A 75 1.94 6.47 -9.74
N VAL A 76 2.40 6.75 -8.54
CA VAL A 76 1.52 7.02 -7.41
C VAL A 76 0.87 8.39 -7.64
N GLU A 77 -0.46 8.38 -7.75
CA GLU A 77 -1.22 9.62 -7.96
C GLU A 77 -1.44 10.33 -6.62
N PRO A 78 -1.48 11.65 -6.61
CA PRO A 78 -1.72 12.39 -5.37
C PRO A 78 -3.07 12.03 -4.75
N ARG A 79 -3.04 11.65 -3.49
CA ARG A 79 -4.23 11.32 -2.70
C ARG A 79 -3.99 11.73 -1.27
N ASP A 80 -4.98 11.49 -0.42
CA ASP A 80 -4.85 11.79 1.00
C ASP A 80 -3.69 11.00 1.60
N GLN A 81 -2.90 11.65 2.42
CA GLN A 81 -1.74 11.03 3.04
C GLN A 81 -2.14 10.21 4.25
N VAL A 82 -1.40 9.15 4.49
CA VAL A 82 -1.62 8.26 5.63
C VAL A 82 -0.30 8.02 6.35
N ARG A 83 -0.40 7.54 7.58
CA ARG A 83 0.77 7.21 8.40
C ARG A 83 0.52 5.89 9.10
N LEU A 84 1.53 5.03 9.10
CA LEU A 84 1.51 3.81 9.89
C LEU A 84 1.85 4.19 11.34
N SER A 85 1.03 3.73 12.28
CA SER A 85 1.27 4.00 13.69
C SER A 85 2.50 3.24 14.18
N ILE A 86 3.32 3.93 14.98
CA ILE A 86 4.46 3.30 15.65
C ILE A 86 4.11 2.88 17.08
N ASP A 87 2.90 3.17 17.52
CA ASP A 87 2.44 2.84 18.86
C ASP A 87 2.11 1.35 18.94
N PRO A 88 2.74 0.58 19.84
CA PRO A 88 2.45 -0.86 19.94
C PRO A 88 0.99 -1.17 20.26
N SER A 89 0.27 -0.25 20.91
CA SER A 89 -1.14 -0.48 21.21
C SER A 89 -2.05 -0.24 20.00
N HIS A 90 -1.50 0.33 18.91
CA HIS A 90 -2.23 0.57 17.67
C HIS A 90 -1.50 -0.08 16.49
N ARG A 91 -1.02 -1.27 16.71
CA ARG A 91 -0.20 -1.99 15.74
C ARG A 91 -0.94 -2.18 14.41
N GLY A 92 -0.25 -1.85 13.33
CA GLY A 92 -0.78 -2.04 11.98
C GLY A 92 -1.77 -1.00 11.51
N GLU A 93 -2.10 -0.01 12.34
CA GLU A 93 -3.08 1.01 11.96
C GLU A 93 -2.46 2.06 11.05
N PHE A 94 -3.15 2.34 9.95
CA PHE A 94 -2.85 3.48 9.08
C PHE A 94 -3.93 4.53 9.30
N ARG A 95 -3.51 5.74 9.60
CA ARG A 95 -4.44 6.85 9.81
C ARG A 95 -4.18 7.97 8.82
N TYR A 96 -5.24 8.65 8.44
CA TYR A 96 -5.14 9.80 7.55
C TYR A 96 -4.44 10.94 8.27
N ILE A 97 -3.49 11.59 7.58
CA ILE A 97 -2.80 12.77 8.12
C ILE A 97 -3.02 13.99 7.25
N SER A 98 -3.82 13.87 6.19
CA SER A 98 -4.22 15.02 5.37
C SER A 98 -5.62 14.76 4.81
N GLY A 99 -6.23 15.80 4.27
CA GLY A 99 -7.55 15.71 3.66
C GLY A 99 -8.68 15.75 4.67
N PRO A 100 -9.92 15.50 4.21
CA PRO A 100 -11.10 15.65 5.05
C PRO A 100 -11.22 14.60 6.16
N HIS A 101 -10.48 13.49 6.05
CA HIS A 101 -10.54 12.40 7.00
C HIS A 101 -9.39 12.39 7.99
N THR A 102 -8.64 13.51 8.08
CA THR A 102 -7.46 13.60 8.96
C THR A 102 -7.79 13.11 10.37
N GLY A 103 -6.96 12.20 10.87
CA GLY A 103 -7.13 11.59 12.20
C GLY A 103 -7.96 10.33 12.21
N GLU A 104 -8.70 10.06 11.14
CA GLU A 104 -9.51 8.85 11.05
C GLU A 104 -8.69 7.65 10.61
N LEU A 105 -9.17 6.47 10.95
CA LEU A 105 -8.54 5.22 10.57
C LEU A 105 -8.76 4.97 9.08
N TYR A 106 -7.66 4.77 8.35
CA TYR A 106 -7.74 4.31 6.96
C TYR A 106 -7.95 2.80 6.93
N ALA A 107 -7.08 2.06 7.61
CA ALA A 107 -7.15 0.61 7.64
C ALA A 107 -6.20 0.07 8.70
N THR A 108 -6.42 -1.17 9.11
CA THR A 108 -5.51 -1.88 10.02
C THR A 108 -4.98 -3.11 9.29
N ALA A 109 -3.67 -3.18 9.11
CA ALA A 109 -3.03 -4.29 8.42
C ALA A 109 -2.58 -5.36 9.40
N ASP A 110 -2.69 -6.61 8.98
CA ASP A 110 -2.11 -7.75 9.72
C ASP A 110 -0.68 -7.99 9.27
N VAL A 111 -0.39 -7.71 7.99
CA VAL A 111 0.92 -7.91 7.38
C VAL A 111 1.23 -6.69 6.52
N VAL A 112 2.47 -6.24 6.58
CA VAL A 112 2.97 -5.19 5.70
C VAL A 112 3.87 -5.86 4.66
N PHE A 113 3.54 -5.66 3.39
CA PHE A 113 4.28 -6.28 2.29
C PHE A 113 4.80 -5.18 1.36
N PRO A 114 6.06 -4.76 1.56
CA PRO A 114 6.63 -3.72 0.70
C PRO A 114 7.02 -4.29 -0.65
N VAL A 115 6.63 -3.61 -1.72
CA VAL A 115 6.99 -3.94 -3.09
C VAL A 115 7.79 -2.76 -3.62
N LEU A 116 8.99 -2.58 -3.06
CA LEU A 116 9.83 -1.44 -3.36
C LEU A 116 11.09 -1.89 -4.06
N HIS A 117 11.50 -1.11 -5.05
CA HIS A 117 12.69 -1.37 -5.83
C HIS A 117 13.66 -0.21 -5.70
N GLY A 118 14.93 -0.47 -6.01
CA GLY A 118 15.94 0.55 -5.98
C GLY A 118 16.56 0.71 -4.61
N ARG A 119 17.39 1.75 -4.50
CA ARG A 119 18.26 1.93 -3.35
C ARG A 119 17.53 2.01 -2.01
N PHE A 120 16.41 2.72 -1.98
CA PHE A 120 15.70 2.96 -0.72
C PHE A 120 14.81 1.80 -0.29
N GLY A 121 14.53 0.86 -1.19
CA GLY A 121 13.73 -0.32 -0.88
C GLY A 121 14.59 -1.56 -0.68
N GLU A 122 15.56 -1.74 -1.56
CA GLU A 122 16.34 -2.98 -1.59
C GLU A 122 17.38 -3.05 -0.49
N ASP A 123 17.82 -1.93 0.05
CA ASP A 123 18.82 -1.91 1.10
C ASP A 123 18.23 -2.09 2.50
N GLY A 124 16.94 -2.37 2.58
CA GLY A 124 16.31 -2.61 3.87
C GLY A 124 15.84 -1.36 4.59
N THR A 125 15.92 -0.20 3.97
CA THR A 125 15.56 1.06 4.61
C THR A 125 14.15 1.06 5.18
N ILE A 126 13.22 0.43 4.45
CA ILE A 126 11.82 0.44 4.84
C ILE A 126 11.45 -0.73 5.75
N GLN A 127 12.31 -1.74 5.83
CA GLN A 127 11.98 -2.97 6.55
C GLN A 127 12.13 -2.86 8.06
N GLY A 128 12.63 -1.76 8.54
CA GLY A 128 12.93 -1.56 9.95
C GLY A 128 11.74 -1.26 10.82
N PHE A 129 10.58 -1.18 10.25
CA PHE A 129 9.46 -0.82 11.08
C PHE A 129 8.90 -1.96 11.92
#